data_077702b06cc8dafac0114e60837ce43a
#
_entry.id   077702b06cc8dafac0114e60837ce43a
#
_cell.length_a   1.000
_cell.length_b   1.000
_cell.length_c   1.000
_cell.angle_alpha   90.00
_cell.angle_beta   90.00
_cell.angle_gamma   90.00
#
_symmetry.space_group_name_H-M   'P 1'
#
loop_
_entity.id
_entity.type
_entity.pdbx_description
1 polymer ?
#
loop_
_entity_poly.entity_id
_entity_poly.type
_entity_poly.pdbx_seq_one_letter_code
_entity_poly.pdbx_strand_id
1 'polypeptide(L)'
;AKALAGMKPPDDLTVTQWAERHRRLSSESSAEPGPWRTSRTPYLREPMDAFTDPKVRRIVMVAASQVGKSELELNIIGYIIDEDPGSILFVHPTTIDAKEFSKLRIAPEIRDCPTLRRKVAAPKSRDSGNTLLQKTYPGGILTMCGSTEAHALASKPIRYVLGDERDRWATSAGNEGDPWELAMARQTTFYNAKAVEVSTPTIKNASAIEASYGEGTME
;
A
#
# COMPACT_ATOMS: atom_id res chain seq x y z
N ALA A 1 7.88 8.37 36.20
CA ALA A 1 6.91 7.55 35.47
C ALA A 1 6.72 7.97 34.01
N LYS A 2 6.74 9.29 33.67
CA LYS A 2 6.60 9.78 32.27
C LYS A 2 7.82 9.47 31.38
N ALA A 3 9.04 9.43 31.95
CA ALA A 3 10.27 9.16 31.17
C ALA A 3 10.38 7.70 30.70
N LEU A 4 9.81 6.75 31.43
CA LEU A 4 9.82 5.31 31.08
C LEU A 4 8.77 4.93 30.04
N ALA A 5 7.72 5.74 29.86
CA ALA A 5 6.70 5.49 28.86
C ALA A 5 7.21 5.62 27.40
N GLY A 6 8.29 6.42 27.19
CA GLY A 6 8.93 6.56 25.89
C GLY A 6 9.96 5.46 25.56
N MET A 7 10.23 4.55 26.50
CA MET A 7 11.20 3.45 26.33
C MET A 7 10.52 2.08 26.10
N LYS A 8 9.19 2.03 26.10
CA LYS A 8 8.48 0.80 25.75
C LYS A 8 8.66 0.57 24.23
N PRO A 9 9.19 -0.60 23.83
CA PRO A 9 9.22 -0.92 22.40
C PRO A 9 7.81 -0.84 21.81
N PRO A 10 7.65 -0.48 20.52
CA PRO A 10 6.37 -0.52 19.83
C PRO A 10 5.69 -1.89 20.07
N ASP A 11 4.37 -1.90 20.20
CA ASP A 11 3.63 -3.15 20.22
C ASP A 11 3.91 -3.86 18.89
N ASP A 12 4.27 -5.15 18.93
CA ASP A 12 4.49 -5.96 17.72
C ASP A 12 3.12 -6.35 17.14
N LEU A 13 2.50 -5.41 16.43
CA LEU A 13 1.16 -5.56 15.88
C LEU A 13 1.21 -6.18 14.49
N THR A 14 0.28 -7.10 14.19
CA THR A 14 -0.01 -7.44 12.80
C THR A 14 -0.80 -6.32 12.11
N VAL A 15 -0.86 -6.32 10.76
CA VAL A 15 -1.68 -5.36 10.01
C VAL A 15 -3.14 -5.41 10.45
N THR A 16 -3.68 -6.60 10.69
CA THR A 16 -5.05 -6.78 11.22
C THR A 16 -5.24 -6.09 12.56
N GLN A 17 -4.33 -6.33 13.50
CA GLN A 17 -4.39 -5.75 14.84
C GLN A 17 -4.25 -4.23 14.82
N TRP A 18 -3.34 -3.72 13.97
CA TRP A 18 -3.17 -2.29 13.74
C TRP A 18 -4.46 -1.66 13.19
N ALA A 19 -5.04 -2.26 12.15
CA ALA A 19 -6.25 -1.75 11.52
C ALA A 19 -7.43 -1.72 12.50
N GLU A 20 -7.67 -2.79 13.26
CA GLU A 20 -8.73 -2.84 14.27
C GLU A 20 -8.55 -1.80 15.39
N ARG A 21 -7.31 -1.49 15.76
CA ARG A 21 -7.00 -0.53 16.81
C ARG A 21 -7.07 0.92 16.35
N HIS A 22 -6.57 1.21 15.15
CA HIS A 22 -6.26 2.58 14.73
C HIS A 22 -7.05 3.08 13.53
N ARG A 23 -7.43 2.19 12.60
CA ARG A 23 -8.05 2.62 11.36
C ARG A 23 -9.49 3.09 11.53
N ARG A 24 -9.82 4.16 10.79
CA ARG A 24 -11.17 4.72 10.70
C ARG A 24 -11.58 4.81 9.24
N LEU A 25 -12.73 4.23 8.91
CA LEU A 25 -13.33 4.35 7.60
C LEU A 25 -14.03 5.70 7.47
N SER A 26 -13.72 6.41 6.39
CA SER A 26 -14.33 7.70 6.09
C SER A 26 -15.78 7.53 5.63
N SER A 27 -16.65 8.48 6.01
CA SER A 27 -18.02 8.58 5.47
C SER A 27 -18.07 8.94 3.98
N GLU A 28 -16.97 9.43 3.41
CA GLU A 28 -16.87 9.79 2.00
C GLU A 28 -16.60 8.57 1.11
N SER A 29 -15.99 7.52 1.66
CA SER A 29 -15.51 6.37 0.89
C SER A 29 -16.02 5.01 1.37
N SER A 30 -16.77 4.97 2.44
CA SER A 30 -17.31 3.73 3.00
C SER A 30 -18.80 3.80 3.24
N ALA A 31 -19.49 2.72 2.91
CA ALA A 31 -20.92 2.55 3.25
C ALA A 31 -21.13 2.36 4.77
N GLU A 32 -20.12 1.92 5.50
CA GLU A 32 -20.14 1.75 6.96
C GLU A 32 -18.98 2.56 7.59
N PRO A 33 -19.12 3.87 7.76
CA PRO A 33 -18.08 4.70 8.35
C PRO A 33 -17.85 4.37 9.83
N GLY A 34 -16.62 4.59 10.31
CA GLY A 34 -16.27 4.35 11.71
C GLY A 34 -15.05 3.44 11.87
N PRO A 35 -14.88 2.79 13.03
CA PRO A 35 -13.74 1.90 13.25
C PRO A 35 -13.72 0.73 12.29
N TRP A 36 -12.52 0.39 11.77
CA TRP A 36 -12.34 -0.84 11.00
C TRP A 36 -12.71 -2.07 11.82
N ARG A 37 -13.34 -3.03 11.17
CA ARG A 37 -13.70 -4.32 11.76
C ARG A 37 -13.42 -5.43 10.76
N THR A 38 -12.35 -6.19 10.97
CA THR A 38 -11.96 -7.32 10.10
C THR A 38 -13.06 -8.38 10.00
N SER A 39 -13.91 -8.49 11.02
CA SER A 39 -15.06 -9.41 10.99
C SER A 39 -16.08 -9.11 9.88
N ARG A 40 -16.08 -7.92 9.29
CA ARG A 40 -16.92 -7.55 8.13
C ARG A 40 -16.35 -8.09 6.81
N THR A 41 -15.03 -8.27 6.75
CA THR A 41 -14.30 -8.79 5.59
C THR A 41 -13.27 -9.83 6.05
N PRO A 42 -13.70 -10.97 6.63
CA PRO A 42 -12.79 -11.90 7.31
C PRO A 42 -11.74 -12.51 6.39
N TYR A 43 -12.00 -12.59 5.10
CA TYR A 43 -11.08 -13.07 4.07
C TYR A 43 -9.87 -12.12 3.83
N LEU A 44 -9.93 -10.88 4.31
CA LEU A 44 -8.78 -9.96 4.24
C LEU A 44 -7.79 -10.18 5.39
N ARG A 45 -8.15 -10.94 6.43
CA ARG A 45 -7.28 -11.17 7.59
C ARG A 45 -5.97 -11.85 7.18
N GLU A 46 -6.07 -12.94 6.43
CA GLU A 46 -4.91 -13.73 6.04
C GLU A 46 -3.89 -12.91 5.23
N PRO A 47 -4.24 -12.21 4.12
CA PRO A 47 -3.28 -11.39 3.39
C PRO A 47 -2.78 -10.18 4.21
N MET A 48 -3.57 -9.63 5.12
CA MET A 48 -3.13 -8.57 6.04
C MET A 48 -2.06 -9.10 7.01
N ASP A 49 -2.29 -10.23 7.64
CA ASP A 49 -1.35 -10.79 8.62
C ASP A 49 -0.10 -11.37 7.94
N ALA A 50 -0.22 -11.93 6.72
CA ALA A 50 0.90 -12.36 5.91
C ALA A 50 1.88 -11.22 5.59
N PHE A 51 1.42 -9.97 5.52
CA PHE A 51 2.33 -8.85 5.30
C PHE A 51 3.33 -8.66 6.45
N THR A 52 2.97 -9.00 7.67
CA THR A 52 3.86 -8.90 8.84
C THR A 52 4.74 -10.14 9.03
N ASP A 53 4.44 -11.26 8.38
CA ASP A 53 5.28 -12.45 8.45
C ASP A 53 6.63 -12.20 7.74
N PRO A 54 7.78 -12.32 8.42
CA PRO A 54 9.09 -12.08 7.82
C PRO A 54 9.45 -13.08 6.70
N LYS A 55 8.78 -14.22 6.62
CA LYS A 55 8.99 -15.21 5.57
C LYS A 55 8.28 -14.84 4.26
N VAL A 56 7.19 -14.09 4.34
CA VAL A 56 6.40 -13.67 3.18
C VAL A 56 7.02 -12.43 2.55
N ARG A 57 7.39 -12.51 1.27
CA ARG A 57 7.97 -11.41 0.50
C ARG A 57 7.00 -10.79 -0.49
N ARG A 58 6.09 -11.58 -1.02
CA ARG A 58 5.13 -11.16 -2.03
C ARG A 58 3.74 -11.67 -1.67
N ILE A 59 2.76 -10.81 -1.80
CA ILE A 59 1.33 -11.13 -1.63
C ILE A 59 0.63 -10.82 -2.95
N VAL A 60 -0.05 -11.81 -3.48
CA VAL A 60 -0.83 -11.69 -4.72
C VAL A 60 -2.29 -11.95 -4.40
N MET A 61 -3.15 -10.96 -4.63
CA MET A 61 -4.58 -11.08 -4.39
C MET A 61 -5.36 -11.01 -5.69
N VAL A 62 -5.85 -12.15 -6.15
CA VAL A 62 -6.79 -12.26 -7.25
C VAL A 62 -8.21 -12.21 -6.69
N ALA A 63 -8.96 -11.19 -7.00
CA ALA A 63 -10.28 -11.01 -6.40
C ALA A 63 -11.23 -10.23 -7.31
N ALA A 64 -12.54 -10.47 -7.18
CA ALA A 64 -13.57 -9.71 -7.86
C ALA A 64 -13.53 -8.22 -7.52
N SER A 65 -14.24 -7.40 -8.28
CA SER A 65 -14.42 -5.99 -7.94
C SER A 65 -15.23 -5.83 -6.64
N GLN A 66 -14.98 -4.73 -5.91
CA GLN A 66 -15.70 -4.32 -4.70
C GLN A 66 -15.65 -5.30 -3.51
N VAL A 67 -14.66 -6.18 -3.46
CA VAL A 67 -14.43 -7.09 -2.32
C VAL A 67 -13.37 -6.56 -1.34
N GLY A 68 -13.01 -5.28 -1.39
CA GLY A 68 -12.11 -4.68 -0.40
C GLY A 68 -10.62 -4.73 -0.75
N LYS A 69 -10.23 -4.94 -2.03
CA LYS A 69 -8.83 -4.89 -2.46
C LYS A 69 -8.14 -3.60 -1.99
N SER A 70 -8.74 -2.45 -2.29
CA SER A 70 -8.20 -1.15 -1.86
C SER A 70 -8.17 -0.98 -0.34
N GLU A 71 -9.07 -1.65 0.40
CA GLU A 71 -9.04 -1.62 1.86
C GLU A 71 -7.85 -2.42 2.43
N LEU A 72 -7.47 -3.54 1.78
CA LEU A 72 -6.24 -4.26 2.10
C LEU A 72 -5.03 -3.35 1.95
N GLU A 73 -4.91 -2.68 0.79
CA GLU A 73 -3.79 -1.78 0.50
C GLU A 73 -3.72 -0.60 1.48
N LEU A 74 -4.86 0.01 1.79
CA LEU A 74 -4.94 1.10 2.76
C LEU A 74 -4.54 0.65 4.17
N ASN A 75 -4.98 -0.54 4.62
CA ASN A 75 -4.56 -1.11 5.90
C ASN A 75 -3.05 -1.33 5.96
N ILE A 76 -2.46 -1.86 4.88
CA ILE A 76 -1.02 -2.07 4.77
C ILE A 76 -0.26 -0.74 4.76
N ILE A 77 -0.70 0.24 3.97
CA ILE A 77 -0.09 1.59 3.92
C ILE A 77 -0.13 2.24 5.30
N GLY A 78 -1.28 2.19 5.97
CA GLY A 78 -1.42 2.76 7.30
C GLY A 78 -0.49 2.09 8.32
N TYR A 79 -0.40 0.76 8.29
CA TYR A 79 0.53 0.00 9.12
C TYR A 79 2.00 0.38 8.85
N ILE A 80 2.40 0.46 7.58
CA ILE A 80 3.77 0.85 7.21
C ILE A 80 4.10 2.25 7.77
N ILE A 81 3.21 3.22 7.59
CA ILE A 81 3.45 4.59 8.07
C ILE A 81 3.58 4.64 9.60
N ASP A 82 2.85 3.80 10.32
CA ASP A 82 2.78 3.86 11.78
C ASP A 82 3.77 2.94 12.49
N GLU A 83 3.90 1.68 12.09
CA GLU A 83 4.61 0.64 12.83
C GLU A 83 5.94 0.23 12.18
N ASP A 84 6.01 0.14 10.84
CA ASP A 84 7.21 -0.33 10.14
C ASP A 84 7.60 0.62 9.00
N PRO A 85 8.03 1.87 9.32
CA PRO A 85 8.23 2.91 8.32
C PRO A 85 9.32 2.58 7.30
N GLY A 86 9.03 2.89 6.05
CA GLY A 86 9.91 2.71 4.90
C GLY A 86 9.36 3.38 3.66
N SER A 87 10.15 3.44 2.59
CA SER A 87 9.73 4.00 1.30
C SER A 87 8.73 3.08 0.63
N ILE A 88 7.56 3.62 0.27
CA ILE A 88 6.48 2.94 -0.46
C ILE A 88 6.42 3.49 -1.87
N LEU A 89 6.40 2.61 -2.87
CA LEU A 89 5.97 2.89 -4.22
C LEU A 89 4.60 2.23 -4.45
N PHE A 90 3.60 3.04 -4.72
CA PHE A 90 2.24 2.57 -4.99
C PHE A 90 1.87 2.87 -6.43
N VAL A 91 1.78 1.83 -7.24
CA VAL A 91 1.58 1.92 -8.68
C VAL A 91 0.13 1.64 -9.04
N HIS A 92 -0.43 2.50 -9.87
CA HIS A 92 -1.78 2.42 -10.41
C HIS A 92 -1.76 2.25 -11.94
N PRO A 93 -2.88 1.87 -12.58
CA PRO A 93 -2.93 1.77 -14.04
C PRO A 93 -2.46 3.05 -14.73
N THR A 94 -2.95 4.19 -14.29
CA THR A 94 -2.58 5.50 -14.83
C THR A 94 -2.27 6.52 -13.73
N THR A 95 -1.60 7.61 -14.10
CA THR A 95 -1.38 8.76 -13.19
C THR A 95 -2.68 9.42 -12.75
N ILE A 96 -3.71 9.35 -13.58
CA ILE A 96 -5.04 9.88 -13.23
C ILE A 96 -5.62 9.06 -12.09
N ASP A 97 -5.60 7.72 -12.20
CA ASP A 97 -6.06 6.82 -11.14
C ASP A 97 -5.29 7.03 -9.84
N ALA A 98 -3.95 7.19 -9.93
CA ALA A 98 -3.11 7.49 -8.77
C ALA A 98 -3.52 8.80 -8.08
N LYS A 99 -3.83 9.85 -8.82
CA LYS A 99 -4.30 11.14 -8.29
C LYS A 99 -5.68 11.03 -7.64
N GLU A 100 -6.59 10.28 -8.25
CA GLU A 100 -7.92 10.05 -7.72
C GLU A 100 -7.85 9.22 -6.45
N PHE A 101 -7.09 8.13 -6.43
CA PHE A 101 -6.87 7.31 -5.25
C PHE A 101 -6.27 8.14 -4.10
N SER A 102 -5.27 8.95 -4.39
CA SER A 102 -4.69 9.85 -3.40
C SER A 102 -5.71 10.80 -2.78
N LYS A 103 -6.56 11.41 -3.62
CA LYS A 103 -7.55 12.40 -3.19
C LYS A 103 -8.73 11.76 -2.45
N LEU A 104 -9.24 10.64 -2.98
CA LEU A 104 -10.49 10.05 -2.52
C LEU A 104 -10.30 8.97 -1.45
N ARG A 105 -9.10 8.41 -1.30
CA ARG A 105 -8.82 7.31 -0.38
C ARG A 105 -7.71 7.64 0.62
N ILE A 106 -6.50 8.00 0.17
CA ILE A 106 -5.35 8.27 1.04
C ILE A 106 -5.57 9.53 1.89
N ALA A 107 -6.05 10.61 1.31
CA ALA A 107 -6.26 11.87 2.04
C ALA A 107 -7.32 11.73 3.15
N PRO A 108 -8.50 11.13 2.92
CA PRO A 108 -9.47 10.83 3.97
C PRO A 108 -8.92 9.89 5.04
N GLU A 109 -8.16 8.84 4.66
CA GLU A 109 -7.58 7.92 5.63
C GLU A 109 -6.60 8.63 6.58
N ILE A 110 -5.68 9.44 6.04
CA ILE A 110 -4.76 10.24 6.86
C ILE A 110 -5.52 11.20 7.78
N ARG A 111 -6.58 11.84 7.28
CA ARG A 111 -7.39 12.79 8.04
C ARG A 111 -8.13 12.12 9.20
N ASP A 112 -8.74 10.97 8.94
CA ASP A 112 -9.69 10.31 9.85
C ASP A 112 -9.01 9.32 10.80
N CYS A 113 -7.78 8.88 10.50
CA CYS A 113 -6.95 8.07 11.38
C CYS A 113 -6.01 8.96 12.23
N PRO A 114 -6.22 9.08 13.56
CA PRO A 114 -5.43 10.00 14.39
C PRO A 114 -3.93 9.70 14.43
N THR A 115 -3.52 8.41 14.32
CA THR A 115 -2.11 8.03 14.28
C THR A 115 -1.43 8.52 13.01
N LEU A 116 -2.07 8.32 11.86
CA LEU A 116 -1.55 8.77 10.56
C LEU A 116 -1.52 10.30 10.46
N ARG A 117 -2.57 10.98 10.93
CA ARG A 117 -2.64 12.44 10.95
C ARG A 117 -1.50 13.09 11.74
N ARG A 118 -1.00 12.43 12.79
CA ARG A 118 0.14 12.94 13.57
C ARG A 118 1.48 12.74 12.88
N LYS A 119 1.60 11.70 12.04
CA LYS A 119 2.87 11.32 11.38
C LYS A 119 3.03 11.93 10.00
N VAL A 120 1.94 12.05 9.24
CA VAL A 120 1.97 12.64 7.90
C VAL A 120 1.81 14.15 7.99
N ALA A 121 2.82 14.90 7.52
CA ALA A 121 2.82 16.35 7.60
C ALA A 121 1.63 16.98 6.84
N ALA A 122 1.11 18.09 7.36
CA ALA A 122 -0.01 18.78 6.74
C ALA A 122 0.38 19.36 5.36
N PRO A 123 -0.51 19.29 4.34
CA PRO A 123 -0.20 19.73 2.97
C PRO A 123 0.01 21.25 2.80
N LYS A 124 -0.20 22.05 3.85
CA LYS A 124 -0.14 23.52 3.81
C LYS A 124 1.22 24.13 4.19
N SER A 125 2.21 23.34 4.56
CA SER A 125 3.57 23.85 4.80
C SER A 125 4.29 24.06 3.47
N ARG A 126 4.93 25.22 3.28
CA ARG A 126 5.75 25.52 2.09
C ARG A 126 6.90 24.52 1.88
N ASP A 127 7.35 23.85 2.96
CA ASP A 127 8.37 22.83 2.98
C ASP A 127 7.79 21.40 3.11
N SER A 128 6.47 21.22 3.03
CA SER A 128 5.91 19.88 3.14
C SER A 128 6.21 19.12 1.86
N GLY A 129 6.98 18.05 1.95
CA GLY A 129 7.13 17.04 0.89
C GLY A 129 5.81 16.36 0.54
N ASN A 130 4.67 16.94 0.95
CA ASN A 130 3.32 16.42 0.74
C ASN A 130 2.66 17.10 -0.45
N THR A 131 2.76 16.40 -1.56
CA THR A 131 2.01 16.71 -2.78
C THR A 131 0.83 15.75 -2.93
N LEU A 132 0.10 15.89 -4.03
CA LEU A 132 -0.98 14.96 -4.34
C LEU A 132 -0.46 13.51 -4.48
N LEU A 133 0.70 13.32 -5.13
CA LEU A 133 1.28 12.00 -5.40
C LEU A 133 2.38 11.58 -4.40
N GLN A 134 2.71 12.41 -3.42
CA GLN A 134 3.72 12.07 -2.42
C GLN A 134 3.25 12.43 -1.02
N LYS A 135 3.51 11.56 -0.04
CA LYS A 135 3.24 11.78 1.37
C LYS A 135 4.50 11.42 2.17
N THR A 136 5.10 12.42 2.80
CA THR A 136 6.29 12.24 3.64
C THR A 136 5.88 12.01 5.09
N TYR A 137 6.54 11.07 5.74
CA TYR A 137 6.37 10.74 7.15
C TYR A 137 7.71 10.33 7.78
N PRO A 138 7.84 10.32 9.10
CA PRO A 138 9.08 9.91 9.74
C PRO A 138 9.49 8.49 9.32
N GLY A 139 10.68 8.35 8.76
CA GLY A 139 11.25 7.08 8.31
C GLY A 139 10.85 6.64 6.90
N GLY A 140 10.01 7.40 6.17
CA GLY A 140 9.63 7.01 4.83
C GLY A 140 8.90 8.05 3.99
N ILE A 141 8.57 7.64 2.79
CA ILE A 141 7.78 8.39 1.82
C ILE A 141 6.87 7.44 1.05
N LEU A 142 5.60 7.76 0.94
CA LEU A 142 4.68 7.15 -0.01
C LEU A 142 4.74 7.93 -1.33
N THR A 143 5.11 7.28 -2.41
CA THR A 143 5.07 7.81 -3.77
C THR A 143 4.03 7.03 -4.57
N MET A 144 3.11 7.73 -5.24
CA MET A 144 2.10 7.15 -6.11
C MET A 144 2.39 7.53 -7.56
N CYS A 145 2.25 6.59 -8.50
CA CYS A 145 2.49 6.84 -9.93
C CYS A 145 1.60 5.95 -10.81
N GLY A 146 1.57 6.27 -12.10
CA GLY A 146 1.00 5.40 -13.13
C GLY A 146 2.00 4.36 -13.62
N SER A 147 1.51 3.23 -14.13
CA SER A 147 2.33 2.13 -14.66
C SER A 147 3.19 2.52 -15.87
N THR A 148 2.84 3.59 -16.57
CA THR A 148 3.61 4.10 -17.72
C THR A 148 4.75 5.05 -17.36
N GLU A 149 4.87 5.43 -16.07
CA GLU A 149 5.86 6.41 -15.62
C GLU A 149 7.20 5.75 -15.28
N ALA A 150 7.97 5.34 -16.30
CA ALA A 150 9.25 4.64 -16.13
C ALA A 150 10.19 5.34 -15.14
N HIS A 151 10.31 6.67 -15.20
CA HIS A 151 11.15 7.43 -14.28
C HIS A 151 10.73 7.28 -12.81
N ALA A 152 9.42 7.29 -12.52
CA ALA A 152 8.93 7.10 -11.16
C ALA A 152 9.19 5.67 -10.65
N LEU A 153 9.06 4.68 -11.54
CA LEU A 153 9.31 3.27 -11.25
C LEU A 153 10.81 2.96 -11.02
N ALA A 154 11.73 3.75 -11.63
CA ALA A 154 13.16 3.44 -11.68
C ALA A 154 14.05 4.33 -10.81
N SER A 155 13.54 5.37 -10.15
CA SER A 155 14.37 6.47 -9.64
C SER A 155 14.95 6.31 -8.24
N LYS A 156 14.39 5.46 -7.36
CA LYS A 156 14.78 5.43 -5.93
C LYS A 156 14.78 4.01 -5.37
N PRO A 157 15.60 3.72 -4.34
CA PRO A 157 15.45 2.49 -3.55
C PRO A 157 14.10 2.48 -2.84
N ILE A 158 13.36 1.37 -2.95
CA ILE A 158 12.01 1.21 -2.41
C ILE A 158 11.97 -0.06 -1.56
N ARG A 159 11.42 0.04 -0.35
CA ARG A 159 11.24 -1.12 0.52
C ARG A 159 9.92 -1.83 0.25
N TYR A 160 8.85 -1.07 -0.01
CA TYR A 160 7.51 -1.60 -0.22
C TYR A 160 7.00 -1.22 -1.61
N VAL A 161 6.62 -2.21 -2.40
CA VAL A 161 5.96 -2.02 -3.69
C VAL A 161 4.53 -2.51 -3.57
N LEU A 162 3.57 -1.65 -3.87
CA LEU A 162 2.16 -1.97 -3.96
C LEU A 162 1.67 -1.72 -5.39
N GLY A 163 0.84 -2.62 -5.92
CA GLY A 163 0.29 -2.51 -7.25
C GLY A 163 -1.21 -2.74 -7.26
N ASP A 164 -1.97 -1.67 -7.52
CA ASP A 164 -3.43 -1.72 -7.66
C ASP A 164 -3.84 -2.00 -9.10
N GLU A 165 -4.85 -2.85 -9.28
CA GLU A 165 -5.43 -3.23 -10.58
C GLU A 165 -4.37 -3.64 -11.62
N ARG A 166 -3.48 -4.57 -11.24
CA ARG A 166 -2.31 -5.02 -12.02
C ARG A 166 -2.64 -5.41 -13.46
N ASP A 167 -3.80 -6.03 -13.70
CA ASP A 167 -4.25 -6.43 -15.05
C ASP A 167 -4.60 -5.27 -15.98
N ARG A 168 -4.72 -4.06 -15.45
CA ARG A 168 -5.00 -2.85 -16.21
C ARG A 168 -3.76 -2.02 -16.51
N TRP A 169 -2.58 -2.50 -16.10
CA TRP A 169 -1.34 -1.79 -16.37
C TRP A 169 -0.93 -1.89 -17.82
N ALA A 170 -0.15 -0.91 -18.26
CA ALA A 170 0.52 -1.00 -19.55
C ALA A 170 1.49 -2.19 -19.56
N THR A 171 1.65 -2.82 -20.71
CA THR A 171 2.60 -3.92 -20.90
C THR A 171 4.05 -3.47 -20.85
N SER A 172 4.29 -2.17 -21.02
CA SER A 172 5.62 -1.56 -20.93
C SER A 172 5.52 -0.14 -20.35
N ALA A 173 6.42 0.23 -19.46
CA ALA A 173 6.63 1.60 -19.01
C ALA A 173 7.49 2.35 -20.05
N GLY A 174 6.81 2.97 -21.03
CA GLY A 174 7.51 3.53 -22.18
C GLY A 174 8.29 2.47 -22.95
N ASN A 175 9.60 2.65 -23.07
CA ASN A 175 10.53 1.72 -23.74
C ASN A 175 11.36 0.87 -22.73
N GLU A 176 11.06 0.92 -21.43
CA GLU A 176 11.91 0.32 -20.38
C GLU A 176 11.46 -1.08 -19.93
N GLY A 177 10.35 -1.60 -20.46
CA GLY A 177 9.86 -2.95 -20.15
C GLY A 177 8.73 -3.00 -19.13
N ASP A 178 8.50 -4.18 -18.57
CA ASP A 178 7.38 -4.41 -17.64
C ASP A 178 7.46 -3.50 -16.41
N PRO A 179 6.39 -2.74 -16.12
CA PRO A 179 6.36 -1.81 -14.99
C PRO A 179 6.56 -2.48 -13.63
N TRP A 180 6.06 -3.71 -13.47
CA TRP A 180 6.22 -4.45 -12.22
C TRP A 180 7.67 -4.85 -11.99
N GLU A 181 8.32 -5.39 -13.00
CA GLU A 181 9.74 -5.76 -12.93
C GLU A 181 10.64 -4.55 -12.64
N LEU A 182 10.33 -3.41 -13.25
CA LEU A 182 11.05 -2.14 -12.97
C LEU A 182 10.88 -1.72 -11.51
N ALA A 183 9.68 -1.80 -10.96
CA ALA A 183 9.40 -1.47 -9.57
C ALA A 183 10.09 -2.45 -8.61
N MET A 184 10.01 -3.76 -8.89
CA MET A 184 10.63 -4.81 -8.07
C MET A 184 12.16 -4.71 -8.04
N ALA A 185 12.80 -4.30 -9.14
CA ALA A 185 14.25 -4.08 -9.19
C ALA A 185 14.72 -3.03 -8.18
N ARG A 186 13.86 -2.14 -7.69
CA ARG A 186 14.20 -1.12 -6.67
C ARG A 186 14.29 -1.70 -5.26
N GLN A 187 13.83 -2.92 -5.04
CA GLN A 187 13.83 -3.58 -3.74
C GLN A 187 15.15 -4.28 -3.39
N THR A 188 16.07 -4.41 -4.33
CA THR A 188 17.31 -5.22 -4.19
C THR A 188 18.20 -4.82 -3.02
N THR A 189 18.13 -3.57 -2.55
CA THR A 189 18.92 -3.08 -1.41
C THR A 189 18.29 -3.43 -0.05
N PHE A 190 17.04 -3.91 -0.02
CA PHE A 190 16.33 -4.18 1.22
C PHE A 190 16.15 -5.68 1.44
N TYR A 191 16.82 -6.23 2.46
CA TYR A 191 16.68 -7.64 2.82
C TYR A 191 15.25 -8.00 3.31
N ASN A 192 14.51 -7.01 3.79
CA ASN A 192 13.14 -7.12 4.32
C ASN A 192 12.11 -6.43 3.41
N ALA A 193 12.41 -6.33 2.12
CA ALA A 193 11.47 -5.79 1.14
C ALA A 193 10.19 -6.64 1.03
N LYS A 194 9.07 -5.98 0.77
CA LYS A 194 7.78 -6.65 0.53
C LYS A 194 7.07 -6.05 -0.67
N ALA A 195 6.34 -6.90 -1.37
CA ALA A 195 5.52 -6.53 -2.51
C ALA A 195 4.09 -7.03 -2.33
N VAL A 196 3.12 -6.22 -2.73
CA VAL A 196 1.70 -6.56 -2.71
C VAL A 196 1.11 -6.15 -4.05
N GLU A 197 0.48 -7.08 -4.73
CA GLU A 197 -0.26 -6.78 -5.95
C GLU A 197 -1.68 -7.30 -5.86
N VAL A 198 -2.60 -6.48 -6.28
CA VAL A 198 -4.02 -6.82 -6.29
C VAL A 198 -4.61 -6.54 -7.66
N SER A 199 -5.53 -7.38 -8.10
CA SER A 199 -6.29 -7.12 -9.32
C SER A 199 -7.56 -7.94 -9.39
N THR A 200 -8.48 -7.47 -10.22
CA THR A 200 -9.53 -8.28 -10.80
C THR A 200 -9.00 -8.85 -12.12
N PRO A 201 -8.99 -10.18 -12.32
CA PRO A 201 -8.52 -10.77 -13.57
C PRO A 201 -9.42 -10.32 -14.74
N THR A 202 -8.80 -10.03 -15.88
CA THR A 202 -9.50 -9.48 -17.05
C THR A 202 -9.75 -10.55 -18.12
N ILE A 203 -8.69 -11.02 -18.78
CA ILE A 203 -8.77 -11.96 -19.90
C ILE A 203 -8.12 -13.29 -19.49
N LYS A 204 -8.87 -14.37 -19.56
CA LYS A 204 -8.36 -15.71 -19.27
C LYS A 204 -7.12 -16.02 -20.11
N ASN A 205 -6.08 -16.55 -19.47
CA ASN A 205 -4.77 -16.86 -20.05
C ASN A 205 -3.93 -15.65 -20.54
N ALA A 206 -4.38 -14.41 -20.26
CA ALA A 206 -3.64 -13.19 -20.56
C ALA A 206 -3.61 -12.23 -19.33
N SER A 207 -4.11 -12.70 -18.20
CA SER A 207 -4.16 -11.94 -16.97
C SER A 207 -2.79 -11.96 -16.27
N ALA A 208 -2.22 -10.77 -16.05
CA ALA A 208 -0.93 -10.62 -15.37
C ALA A 208 -1.03 -11.06 -13.90
N ILE A 209 -2.15 -10.76 -13.23
CA ILE A 209 -2.33 -11.17 -11.84
C ILE A 209 -2.53 -12.68 -11.69
N GLU A 210 -3.19 -13.36 -12.66
CA GLU A 210 -3.30 -14.83 -12.64
C GLU A 210 -1.93 -15.49 -12.85
N ALA A 211 -1.09 -14.93 -13.73
CA ALA A 211 0.27 -15.40 -13.93
C ALA A 211 1.09 -15.24 -12.64
N SER A 212 1.07 -14.06 -12.03
CA SER A 212 1.72 -13.81 -10.74
C SER A 212 1.25 -14.75 -9.62
N TYR A 213 -0.06 -15.02 -9.57
CA TYR A 213 -0.62 -15.95 -8.59
C TYR A 213 -0.14 -17.39 -8.80
N GLY A 214 -0.01 -17.81 -10.07
CA GLY A 214 0.52 -19.15 -10.42
C GLY A 214 2.00 -19.33 -10.11
N GLU A 215 2.78 -18.27 -10.01
CA GLU A 215 4.19 -18.28 -9.58
C GLU A 215 4.32 -18.36 -8.05
N GLY A 216 3.27 -18.01 -7.32
CA GLY A 216 3.24 -18.04 -5.86
C GLY A 216 3.17 -19.48 -5.37
N THR A 217 4.23 -19.96 -4.73
CA THR A 217 4.20 -21.19 -3.94
C THR A 217 3.69 -20.87 -2.54
N MET A 218 2.49 -21.35 -2.21
CA MET A 218 2.15 -21.57 -0.81
C MET A 218 2.84 -22.85 -0.38
N GLU A 219 4.03 -22.74 0.23
CA GLU A 219 4.64 -23.79 1.03
C GLU A 219 4.26 -23.64 2.50
#